data_cff979c0c7bfe7fc76220d6356792fef
#
_entry.id   cff979c0c7bfe7fc76220d6356792fef
#
_cell.length_a   1.000
_cell.length_b   1.000
_cell.length_c   1.000
_cell.angle_alpha   90.00
_cell.angle_beta   90.00
_cell.angle_gamma   90.00
#
_symmetry.space_group_name_H-M   'P 1'
#
loop_
_entity.id
_entity.type
_entity.pdbx_description
1 polymer ?
#
loop_
_entity_poly.entity_id
_entity_poly.type
_entity_poly.pdbx_seq_one_letter_code
_entity_poly.pdbx_strand_id
1 'polypeptide(L)'
;RGWMEYKTINDSGKDYPYRWPLMFLTASAFWNFLGAGVFGFMINLPVVNYYEHATYLTANHGHAALFGVYGMLSIALLLFSWRGLVKTEFWNDKFIKVIFYLLNGGLLIMTLGMLLPIGIAQTVSSYKNGLWAARSADFYNTPLVQWLGFLRIIPDTIVIIGALLLLFFLVTTYFKLKPTTCKVGDNVFQGKDCEMI
;
A
#
# COMPACT_ATOMS: atom_id res chain seq x y z
N ARG A 1 11.44 17.85 7.08
CA ARG A 1 12.83 17.62 7.54
C ARG A 1 13.42 16.40 6.85
N GLY A 2 12.82 15.21 6.96
CA GLY A 2 13.32 13.99 6.32
C GLY A 2 13.50 14.05 4.79
N TRP A 3 12.67 14.81 4.08
CA TRP A 3 12.84 15.01 2.62
C TRP A 3 14.09 15.85 2.29
N MET A 4 14.40 16.88 3.09
CA MET A 4 15.61 17.69 2.89
C MET A 4 16.86 16.87 3.21
N GLU A 5 16.84 16.07 4.27
CA GLU A 5 17.93 15.16 4.63
C GLU A 5 18.17 14.12 3.52
N TYR A 6 17.07 13.51 3.01
CA TYR A 6 17.15 12.61 1.86
C TYR A 6 17.81 13.26 0.64
N LYS A 7 17.40 14.47 0.29
CA LYS A 7 17.96 15.20 -0.85
C LYS A 7 19.44 15.49 -0.64
N THR A 8 19.83 15.97 0.54
CA THR A 8 21.22 16.27 0.88
C THR A 8 22.11 15.02 0.79
N ILE A 9 21.64 13.87 1.29
CA ILE A 9 22.38 12.62 1.22
C ILE A 9 22.50 12.15 -0.24
N ASN A 10 21.42 12.23 -1.02
CA ASN A 10 21.43 11.82 -2.41
C ASN A 10 22.33 12.73 -3.26
N ASP A 11 22.34 14.03 -3.00
CA ASP A 11 23.21 15.02 -3.68
C ASP A 11 24.71 14.79 -3.31
N SER A 12 24.98 14.20 -2.15
CA SER A 12 26.35 13.82 -1.74
C SER A 12 26.86 12.52 -2.39
N GLY A 13 26.07 11.89 -3.26
CA GLY A 13 26.41 10.63 -3.93
C GLY A 13 26.37 9.39 -3.04
N LYS A 14 25.83 9.51 -1.81
CA LYS A 14 25.65 8.38 -0.90
C LYS A 14 24.21 7.88 -1.00
N ASP A 15 24.05 6.59 -1.24
CA ASP A 15 22.72 5.95 -1.22
C ASP A 15 22.14 5.99 0.19
N TYR A 16 20.92 6.55 0.31
CA TYR A 16 20.21 6.59 1.59
C TYR A 16 19.65 5.22 1.94
N PRO A 17 20.12 4.57 3.03
CA PRO A 17 19.81 3.18 3.33
C PRO A 17 18.32 2.89 3.57
N TYR A 18 17.55 3.88 4.04
CA TYR A 18 16.13 3.80 4.37
C TYR A 18 15.23 4.45 3.33
N ARG A 19 15.72 4.61 2.09
CA ARG A 19 14.95 5.23 1.00
C ARG A 19 13.59 4.59 0.80
N TRP A 20 13.52 3.27 0.71
CA TRP A 20 12.28 2.56 0.42
C TRP A 20 11.30 2.54 1.59
N PRO A 21 11.70 2.30 2.85
CA PRO A 21 10.84 2.54 4.00
C PRO A 21 10.21 3.93 3.99
N LEU A 22 11.02 4.97 3.72
CA LEU A 22 10.54 6.35 3.63
C LEU A 22 9.55 6.56 2.46
N MET A 23 9.79 5.94 1.31
CA MET A 23 8.87 6.00 0.16
C MET A 23 7.52 5.37 0.47
N PHE A 24 7.47 4.22 1.15
CA PHE A 24 6.21 3.61 1.61
C PHE A 24 5.51 4.48 2.65
N LEU A 25 6.24 5.12 3.55
CA LEU A 25 5.67 6.08 4.50
C LEU A 25 5.08 7.30 3.80
N THR A 26 5.74 7.82 2.77
CA THR A 26 5.24 8.92 1.94
C THR A 26 3.98 8.50 1.17
N ALA A 27 3.96 7.27 0.63
CA ALA A 27 2.77 6.72 -0.01
C ALA A 27 1.60 6.57 0.98
N SER A 28 1.86 6.12 2.21
CA SER A 28 0.84 6.09 3.28
C SER A 28 0.26 7.49 3.55
N ALA A 29 1.10 8.53 3.61
CA ALA A 29 0.64 9.91 3.79
C ALA A 29 -0.21 10.39 2.60
N PHE A 30 0.17 10.06 1.37
CA PHE A 30 -0.63 10.35 0.17
C PHE A 30 -2.01 9.68 0.24
N TRP A 31 -2.04 8.38 0.57
CA TRP A 31 -3.29 7.64 0.71
C TRP A 31 -4.14 8.11 1.89
N ASN A 32 -3.49 8.59 2.98
CA ASN A 32 -4.20 9.20 4.09
C ASN A 32 -4.92 10.50 3.67
N PHE A 33 -4.28 11.32 2.86
CA PHE A 33 -4.91 12.51 2.30
C PHE A 33 -6.06 12.15 1.35
N LEU A 34 -5.81 11.31 0.36
CA LEU A 34 -6.80 10.97 -0.67
C LEU A 34 -7.87 10.02 -0.14
N GLY A 35 -7.45 8.87 0.41
CA GLY A 35 -8.33 7.77 0.79
C GLY A 35 -9.11 8.05 2.07
N ALA A 36 -8.41 8.35 3.15
CA ALA A 36 -9.05 8.64 4.43
C ALA A 36 -9.59 10.08 4.50
N GLY A 37 -8.84 11.07 3.99
CA GLY A 37 -9.25 12.47 3.98
C GLY A 37 -10.36 12.75 2.98
N VAL A 38 -10.04 12.81 1.69
CA VAL A 38 -10.99 13.24 0.65
C VAL A 38 -12.17 12.28 0.53
N PHE A 39 -11.92 10.99 0.31
CA PHE A 39 -13.01 10.02 0.18
C PHE A 39 -13.76 9.82 1.49
N GLY A 40 -13.07 9.77 2.65
CA GLY A 40 -13.70 9.66 3.94
C GLY A 40 -14.57 10.86 4.29
N PHE A 41 -14.13 12.08 3.98
CA PHE A 41 -14.94 13.27 4.14
C PHE A 41 -16.20 13.20 3.27
N MET A 42 -16.08 12.84 2.01
CA MET A 42 -17.23 12.74 1.09
C MET A 42 -18.29 11.79 1.63
N ILE A 43 -17.92 10.59 2.06
CA ILE A 43 -18.88 9.59 2.56
C ILE A 43 -19.49 9.95 3.93
N ASN A 44 -18.88 10.87 4.68
CA ASN A 44 -19.41 11.29 5.99
C ASN A 44 -20.38 12.48 5.93
N LEU A 45 -20.53 13.15 4.79
CA LEU A 45 -21.53 14.19 4.61
C LEU A 45 -22.94 13.56 4.62
N PRO A 46 -23.86 13.95 5.53
CA PRO A 46 -25.14 13.26 5.73
C PRO A 46 -25.97 13.10 4.44
N VAL A 47 -26.04 14.14 3.61
CA VAL A 47 -26.79 14.12 2.34
C VAL A 47 -26.11 13.20 1.32
N VAL A 48 -24.80 13.26 1.22
CA VAL A 48 -24.03 12.40 0.31
C VAL A 48 -24.12 10.95 0.76
N ASN A 49 -23.91 10.70 2.05
CA ASN A 49 -23.97 9.34 2.63
C ASN A 49 -25.33 8.67 2.41
N TYR A 50 -26.43 9.44 2.46
CA TYR A 50 -27.76 8.90 2.18
C TYR A 50 -27.85 8.18 0.81
N TYR A 51 -27.24 8.76 -0.23
CA TYR A 51 -27.28 8.20 -1.60
C TYR A 51 -26.17 7.20 -1.89
N GLU A 52 -25.00 7.38 -1.26
CA GLU A 52 -23.81 6.60 -1.58
C GLU A 52 -23.56 5.44 -0.62
N HIS A 53 -24.22 5.38 0.53
CA HIS A 53 -24.03 4.33 1.53
C HIS A 53 -24.16 2.93 0.89
N ALA A 54 -23.20 2.06 1.15
CA ALA A 54 -23.12 0.73 0.56
C ALA A 54 -23.04 0.70 -0.99
N THR A 55 -22.49 1.76 -1.60
CA THR A 55 -22.09 1.77 -3.01
C THR A 55 -20.59 1.45 -3.15
N TYR A 56 -20.11 1.39 -4.39
CA TYR A 56 -18.67 1.25 -4.65
C TYR A 56 -17.82 2.44 -4.17
N LEU A 57 -18.40 3.61 -3.85
CA LEU A 57 -17.69 4.71 -3.19
C LEU A 57 -17.26 4.34 -1.76
N THR A 58 -18.12 3.65 -1.01
CA THR A 58 -17.77 3.12 0.31
C THR A 58 -16.62 2.10 0.22
N ALA A 59 -16.69 1.19 -0.76
CA ALA A 59 -15.62 0.23 -1.02
C ALA A 59 -14.33 0.92 -1.46
N ASN A 60 -14.43 1.97 -2.29
CA ASN A 60 -13.30 2.78 -2.74
C ASN A 60 -12.56 3.44 -1.58
N HIS A 61 -13.32 4.10 -0.68
CA HIS A 61 -12.76 4.65 0.56
C HIS A 61 -12.09 3.54 1.39
N GLY A 62 -12.75 2.41 1.59
CA GLY A 62 -12.22 1.29 2.37
C GLY A 62 -10.86 0.78 1.84
N HIS A 63 -10.74 0.54 0.54
CA HIS A 63 -9.47 0.10 -0.06
C HIS A 63 -8.37 1.16 0.05
N ALA A 64 -8.69 2.42 -0.26
CA ALA A 64 -7.73 3.50 -0.19
C ALA A 64 -7.28 3.81 1.24
N ALA A 65 -8.20 3.77 2.23
CA ALA A 65 -7.87 4.03 3.63
C ALA A 65 -7.22 2.82 4.32
N LEU A 66 -7.77 1.60 4.18
CA LEU A 66 -7.24 0.45 4.91
C LEU A 66 -5.93 -0.03 4.29
N PHE A 67 -5.91 -0.33 2.99
CA PHE A 67 -4.71 -0.82 2.35
C PHE A 67 -3.73 0.31 2.03
N GLY A 68 -4.22 1.44 1.52
CA GLY A 68 -3.38 2.58 1.16
C GLY A 68 -2.70 3.23 2.37
N VAL A 69 -3.42 3.43 3.49
CA VAL A 69 -2.82 4.03 4.68
C VAL A 69 -2.15 2.97 5.53
N TYR A 70 -2.94 2.07 6.13
CA TYR A 70 -2.41 1.14 7.12
C TYR A 70 -1.54 0.05 6.48
N GLY A 71 -1.88 -0.43 5.29
CA GLY A 71 -1.06 -1.38 4.55
C GLY A 71 0.31 -0.80 4.20
N MET A 72 0.37 0.40 3.61
CA MET A 72 1.65 1.04 3.26
C MET A 72 2.45 1.43 4.50
N LEU A 73 1.80 1.89 5.58
CA LEU A 73 2.45 2.18 6.85
C LEU A 73 3.07 0.91 7.46
N SER A 74 2.32 -0.19 7.48
CA SER A 74 2.81 -1.47 8.01
C SER A 74 4.02 -1.97 7.22
N ILE A 75 3.99 -1.87 5.89
CA ILE A 75 5.13 -2.23 5.03
C ILE A 75 6.32 -1.30 5.28
N ALA A 76 6.08 0.00 5.45
CA ALA A 76 7.12 0.98 5.77
C ALA A 76 7.86 0.61 7.06
N LEU A 77 7.11 0.34 8.14
CA LEU A 77 7.66 -0.05 9.44
C LEU A 77 8.36 -1.41 9.38
N LEU A 78 7.76 -2.38 8.68
CA LEU A 78 8.37 -3.69 8.47
C LEU A 78 9.70 -3.58 7.73
N LEU A 79 9.75 -2.87 6.61
CA LEU A 79 10.97 -2.67 5.84
C LEU A 79 12.01 -1.83 6.61
N PHE A 80 11.58 -0.86 7.42
CA PHE A 80 12.47 -0.09 8.27
C PHE A 80 13.16 -0.99 9.30
N SER A 81 12.41 -1.82 10.02
CA SER A 81 12.93 -2.78 10.98
C SER A 81 13.81 -3.84 10.29
N TRP A 82 13.36 -4.35 9.15
CA TRP A 82 14.07 -5.36 8.36
C TRP A 82 15.39 -4.85 7.83
N ARG A 83 15.47 -3.57 7.44
CA ARG A 83 16.70 -2.93 6.97
C ARG A 83 17.78 -2.88 8.03
N GLY A 84 17.39 -2.75 9.31
CA GLY A 84 18.33 -2.81 10.45
C GLY A 84 18.90 -4.20 10.71
N LEU A 85 18.19 -5.27 10.30
CA LEU A 85 18.60 -6.65 10.54
C LEU A 85 19.38 -7.25 9.37
N VAL A 86 19.05 -6.85 8.14
CA VAL A 86 19.61 -7.42 6.91
C VAL A 86 20.89 -6.69 6.49
N LYS A 87 21.97 -7.43 6.23
CA LYS A 87 23.21 -6.87 5.70
C LYS A 87 22.98 -6.17 4.37
N THR A 88 23.73 -5.10 4.11
CA THR A 88 23.60 -4.28 2.89
C THR A 88 23.74 -5.08 1.60
N GLU A 89 24.59 -6.09 1.58
CA GLU A 89 24.83 -6.99 0.42
C GLU A 89 23.61 -7.81 0.00
N PHE A 90 22.66 -8.08 0.91
CA PHE A 90 21.44 -8.83 0.63
C PHE A 90 20.23 -7.94 0.40
N TRP A 91 20.40 -6.62 0.56
CA TRP A 91 19.34 -5.65 0.34
C TRP A 91 19.29 -5.23 -1.14
N ASN A 92 18.17 -5.51 -1.80
CA ASN A 92 18.00 -5.20 -3.22
C ASN A 92 16.98 -4.08 -3.43
N ASP A 93 17.48 -2.86 -3.58
CA ASP A 93 16.67 -1.66 -3.82
C ASP A 93 15.83 -1.73 -5.10
N LYS A 94 16.36 -2.35 -6.17
CA LYS A 94 15.62 -2.48 -7.44
C LYS A 94 14.41 -3.38 -7.28
N PHE A 95 14.54 -4.44 -6.48
CA PHE A 95 13.46 -5.37 -6.21
C PHE A 95 12.35 -4.72 -5.38
N ILE A 96 12.72 -4.00 -4.32
CA ILE A 96 11.77 -3.26 -3.46
C ILE A 96 11.08 -2.15 -4.27
N LYS A 97 11.80 -1.50 -5.19
CA LYS A 97 11.22 -0.53 -6.13
C LYS A 97 10.07 -1.13 -6.94
N VAL A 98 10.25 -2.34 -7.48
CA VAL A 98 9.20 -3.03 -8.25
C VAL A 98 7.99 -3.31 -7.35
N ILE A 99 8.20 -3.83 -6.14
CA ILE A 99 7.14 -4.08 -5.16
C ILE A 99 6.36 -2.79 -4.87
N PHE A 100 7.05 -1.69 -4.64
CA PHE A 100 6.44 -0.38 -4.38
C PHE A 100 5.49 0.05 -5.50
N TYR A 101 5.95 -0.03 -6.75
CA TYR A 101 5.12 0.38 -7.89
C TYR A 101 3.97 -0.58 -8.16
N LEU A 102 4.14 -1.89 -7.96
CA LEU A 102 3.05 -2.85 -8.13
C LEU A 102 1.95 -2.62 -7.08
N LEU A 103 2.29 -2.45 -5.82
CA LEU A 103 1.31 -2.24 -4.76
C LEU A 103 0.58 -0.91 -4.89
N ASN A 104 1.33 0.19 -5.09
CA ASN A 104 0.71 1.51 -5.22
C ASN A 104 0.01 1.72 -6.57
N GLY A 105 0.61 1.23 -7.67
CA GLY A 105 0.02 1.32 -9.01
C GLY A 105 -1.25 0.48 -9.13
N GLY A 106 -1.24 -0.75 -8.63
CA GLY A 106 -2.44 -1.60 -8.58
C GLY A 106 -3.56 -0.96 -7.76
N LEU A 107 -3.24 -0.45 -6.56
CA LEU A 107 -4.22 0.27 -5.73
C LEU A 107 -4.76 1.53 -6.42
N LEU A 108 -3.90 2.30 -7.11
CA LEU A 108 -4.31 3.51 -7.82
C LEU A 108 -5.29 3.18 -8.97
N ILE A 109 -4.95 2.17 -9.78
CA ILE A 109 -5.82 1.74 -10.88
C ILE A 109 -7.15 1.22 -10.34
N MET A 110 -7.13 0.42 -9.28
CA MET A 110 -8.34 -0.12 -8.66
C MET A 110 -9.24 0.99 -8.12
N THR A 111 -8.68 1.94 -7.36
CA THR A 111 -9.46 3.01 -6.72
C THR A 111 -9.97 4.02 -7.74
N LEU A 112 -9.09 4.64 -8.53
CA LEU A 112 -9.47 5.71 -9.44
C LEU A 112 -10.03 5.21 -10.78
N GLY A 113 -9.54 4.07 -11.26
CA GLY A 113 -9.95 3.53 -12.57
C GLY A 113 -11.21 2.66 -12.53
N MET A 114 -11.48 1.99 -11.41
CA MET A 114 -12.57 1.01 -11.33
C MET A 114 -13.63 1.39 -10.29
N LEU A 115 -13.25 1.44 -9.02
CA LEU A 115 -14.21 1.62 -7.92
C LEU A 115 -14.84 3.01 -7.94
N LEU A 116 -14.07 4.06 -8.20
CA LEU A 116 -14.57 5.43 -8.25
C LEU A 116 -15.60 5.64 -9.36
N PRO A 117 -15.36 5.27 -10.65
CA PRO A 117 -16.34 5.43 -11.72
C PRO A 117 -17.64 4.65 -11.47
N ILE A 118 -17.53 3.39 -11.03
CA ILE A 118 -18.72 2.59 -10.71
C ILE A 118 -19.50 3.21 -9.55
N GLY A 119 -18.79 3.64 -8.49
CA GLY A 119 -19.40 4.26 -7.32
C GLY A 119 -20.12 5.57 -7.65
N ILE A 120 -19.55 6.42 -8.50
CA ILE A 120 -20.19 7.65 -8.99
C ILE A 120 -21.46 7.28 -9.77
N ALA A 121 -21.39 6.32 -10.69
CA ALA A 121 -22.55 5.87 -11.47
C ALA A 121 -23.67 5.33 -10.55
N GLN A 122 -23.31 4.56 -9.50
CA GLN A 122 -24.27 4.09 -8.50
C GLN A 122 -24.92 5.23 -7.73
N THR A 123 -24.14 6.20 -7.28
CA THR A 123 -24.66 7.36 -6.53
C THR A 123 -25.60 8.18 -7.38
N VAL A 124 -25.26 8.40 -8.65
CA VAL A 124 -26.14 9.08 -9.61
C VAL A 124 -27.45 8.29 -9.85
N SER A 125 -27.35 6.96 -9.97
CA SER A 125 -28.53 6.11 -10.11
C SER A 125 -29.39 6.12 -8.84
N SER A 126 -28.76 6.08 -7.64
CA SER A 126 -29.48 6.22 -6.36
C SER A 126 -30.25 7.54 -6.26
N TYR A 127 -29.66 8.63 -6.73
CA TYR A 127 -30.28 9.95 -6.72
C TYR A 127 -31.44 10.07 -7.71
N LYS A 128 -31.25 9.59 -8.95
CA LYS A 128 -32.25 9.75 -10.03
C LYS A 128 -33.40 8.74 -9.98
N ASN A 129 -33.09 7.49 -9.65
CA ASN A 129 -33.99 6.34 -9.78
C ASN A 129 -34.38 5.71 -8.45
N GLY A 130 -33.86 6.24 -7.34
CA GLY A 130 -34.03 5.72 -5.99
C GLY A 130 -32.95 4.73 -5.55
N LEU A 131 -32.83 4.56 -4.24
CA LEU A 131 -31.74 3.79 -3.60
C LEU A 131 -31.67 2.34 -4.09
N TRP A 132 -32.81 1.72 -4.33
CA TRP A 132 -32.88 0.31 -4.75
C TRP A 132 -32.48 0.11 -6.21
N ALA A 133 -32.72 1.11 -7.06
CA ALA A 133 -32.34 1.03 -8.48
C ALA A 133 -30.83 0.83 -8.67
N ALA A 134 -30.02 1.53 -7.89
CA ALA A 134 -28.56 1.39 -7.93
C ALA A 134 -28.02 0.05 -7.37
N ARG A 135 -28.88 -0.76 -6.78
CA ARG A 135 -28.57 -2.06 -6.18
C ARG A 135 -29.28 -3.21 -6.90
N SER A 136 -30.03 -2.89 -7.96
CA SER A 136 -30.78 -3.86 -8.76
C SER A 136 -29.86 -4.63 -9.72
N ALA A 137 -30.32 -5.80 -10.14
CA ALA A 137 -29.64 -6.57 -11.18
C ALA A 137 -29.51 -5.77 -12.49
N ASP A 138 -30.51 -4.93 -12.81
CA ASP A 138 -30.48 -4.09 -14.01
C ASP A 138 -29.32 -3.11 -14.00
N PHE A 139 -29.01 -2.50 -12.85
CA PHE A 139 -27.84 -1.62 -12.71
C PHE A 139 -26.55 -2.41 -12.91
N TYR A 140 -26.39 -3.56 -12.25
CA TYR A 140 -25.20 -4.39 -12.39
C TYR A 140 -25.01 -4.99 -13.78
N ASN A 141 -26.08 -5.14 -14.55
CA ASN A 141 -26.03 -5.59 -15.93
C ASN A 141 -25.74 -4.47 -16.94
N THR A 142 -25.55 -3.23 -16.49
CA THR A 142 -25.13 -2.15 -17.39
C THR A 142 -23.73 -2.40 -17.93
N PRO A 143 -23.46 -2.08 -19.22
CA PRO A 143 -22.16 -2.34 -19.83
C PRO A 143 -20.98 -1.73 -19.07
N LEU A 144 -21.15 -0.52 -18.54
CA LEU A 144 -20.11 0.16 -17.73
C LEU A 144 -19.72 -0.68 -16.53
N VAL A 145 -20.70 -1.14 -15.74
CA VAL A 145 -20.44 -1.87 -14.50
C VAL A 145 -19.85 -3.24 -14.80
N GLN A 146 -20.36 -3.92 -15.79
CA GLN A 146 -19.85 -5.24 -16.21
C GLN A 146 -18.40 -5.16 -16.69
N TRP A 147 -18.09 -4.21 -17.58
CA TRP A 147 -16.74 -4.05 -18.11
C TRP A 147 -15.73 -3.64 -17.01
N LEU A 148 -16.04 -2.64 -16.21
CA LEU A 148 -15.16 -2.21 -15.13
C LEU A 148 -15.04 -3.27 -14.04
N GLY A 149 -16.13 -4.00 -13.74
CA GLY A 149 -16.09 -5.12 -12.80
C GLY A 149 -15.21 -6.27 -13.28
N PHE A 150 -15.26 -6.59 -14.58
CA PHE A 150 -14.38 -7.60 -15.18
C PHE A 150 -12.92 -7.13 -15.21
N LEU A 151 -12.66 -5.90 -15.64
CA LEU A 151 -11.32 -5.33 -15.70
C LEU A 151 -10.66 -5.19 -14.32
N ARG A 152 -11.43 -5.23 -13.23
CA ARG A 152 -10.91 -5.19 -11.87
C ARG A 152 -9.94 -6.34 -11.56
N ILE A 153 -10.03 -7.46 -12.25
CA ILE A 153 -9.08 -8.58 -12.13
C ILE A 153 -7.64 -8.10 -12.34
N ILE A 154 -7.41 -7.12 -13.22
CA ILE A 154 -6.06 -6.62 -13.55
C ILE A 154 -5.39 -5.97 -12.34
N PRO A 155 -5.92 -4.89 -11.73
CA PRO A 155 -5.29 -4.27 -10.57
C PRO A 155 -5.22 -5.19 -9.35
N ASP A 156 -6.23 -6.05 -9.12
CA ASP A 156 -6.22 -7.02 -8.03
C ASP A 156 -5.04 -8.00 -8.21
N THR A 157 -4.82 -8.51 -9.42
CA THR A 157 -3.68 -9.38 -9.74
C THR A 157 -2.34 -8.67 -9.56
N ILE A 158 -2.24 -7.40 -9.97
CA ILE A 158 -1.02 -6.59 -9.79
C ILE A 158 -0.68 -6.45 -8.30
N VAL A 159 -1.66 -6.17 -7.45
CA VAL A 159 -1.48 -6.06 -6.00
C VAL A 159 -1.06 -7.40 -5.40
N ILE A 160 -1.70 -8.51 -5.80
CA ILE A 160 -1.34 -9.87 -5.33
C ILE A 160 0.11 -10.20 -5.70
N ILE A 161 0.52 -9.93 -6.94
CA ILE A 161 1.91 -10.15 -7.37
C ILE A 161 2.87 -9.30 -6.52
N GLY A 162 2.56 -8.03 -6.28
CA GLY A 162 3.36 -7.16 -5.42
C GLY A 162 3.50 -7.70 -3.99
N ALA A 163 2.42 -8.22 -3.41
CA ALA A 163 2.42 -8.82 -2.08
C ALA A 163 3.23 -10.12 -2.03
N LEU A 164 3.10 -10.98 -3.04
CA LEU A 164 3.89 -12.23 -3.15
C LEU A 164 5.38 -11.94 -3.32
N LEU A 165 5.75 -10.94 -4.09
CA LEU A 165 7.13 -10.51 -4.24
C LEU A 165 7.70 -9.94 -2.92
N LEU A 166 6.90 -9.19 -2.15
CA LEU A 166 7.29 -8.73 -0.82
C LEU A 166 7.54 -9.91 0.12
N LEU A 167 6.62 -10.86 0.17
CA LEU A 167 6.78 -12.09 0.97
C LEU A 167 8.03 -12.85 0.55
N PHE A 168 8.25 -13.05 -0.74
CA PHE A 168 9.44 -13.71 -1.27
C PHE A 168 10.74 -12.98 -0.86
N PHE A 169 10.76 -11.66 -0.91
CA PHE A 169 11.88 -10.85 -0.46
C PHE A 169 12.18 -11.07 1.03
N LEU A 170 11.15 -11.03 1.86
CA LEU A 170 11.30 -11.21 3.31
C LEU A 170 11.81 -12.61 3.65
N VAL A 171 11.22 -13.64 3.04
CA VAL A 171 11.61 -15.05 3.27
C VAL A 171 13.03 -15.31 2.81
N THR A 172 13.40 -14.86 1.60
CA THR A 172 14.76 -15.09 1.07
C THR A 172 15.84 -14.36 1.85
N THR A 173 15.55 -13.16 2.32
CA THR A 173 16.49 -12.41 3.18
C THR A 173 16.54 -12.97 4.60
N TYR A 174 15.42 -13.48 5.13
CA TYR A 174 15.38 -14.16 6.43
C TYR A 174 16.34 -15.35 6.49
N PHE A 175 16.33 -16.23 5.50
CA PHE A 175 17.25 -17.38 5.46
C PHE A 175 18.73 -16.99 5.28
N LYS A 176 19.00 -15.74 4.92
CA LYS A 176 20.37 -15.18 4.86
C LYS A 176 20.79 -14.49 6.14
N LEU A 177 19.89 -14.30 7.11
CA LEU A 177 20.22 -13.82 8.45
C LEU A 177 20.98 -14.93 9.18
N LYS A 178 22.31 -14.88 9.16
CA LYS A 178 23.11 -15.75 10.04
C LYS A 178 23.11 -15.15 11.45
N PRO A 179 22.93 -15.96 12.48
CA PRO A 179 23.13 -15.49 13.85
C PRO A 179 24.54 -14.91 13.97
N THR A 180 24.63 -13.68 14.43
CA THR A 180 25.92 -13.04 14.69
C THR A 180 26.51 -13.73 15.89
N THR A 181 27.54 -14.54 15.68
CA THR A 181 28.35 -15.13 16.77
C THR A 181 29.62 -14.34 16.89
N CYS A 182 29.87 -13.81 18.04
CA CYS A 182 31.15 -13.22 18.37
C CYS A 182 31.90 -14.13 19.37
N LYS A 183 33.22 -14.19 19.21
CA LYS A 183 34.11 -14.89 20.15
C LYS A 183 34.85 -13.84 20.96
N VAL A 184 34.71 -13.91 22.27
CA VAL A 184 35.54 -13.12 23.19
C VAL A 184 36.28 -14.11 24.07
N GLY A 185 37.57 -14.34 23.78
CA GLY A 185 38.33 -15.43 24.36
C GLY A 185 37.80 -16.80 23.93
N ASP A 186 37.60 -17.72 24.87
CA ASP A 186 37.04 -19.06 24.63
C ASP A 186 35.52 -19.10 24.66
N ASN A 187 34.86 -17.98 24.99
CA ASN A 187 33.40 -17.90 25.06
C ASN A 187 32.78 -17.47 23.70
N VAL A 188 31.72 -18.15 23.32
CA VAL A 188 30.93 -17.84 22.11
C VAL A 188 29.61 -17.21 22.54
N PHE A 189 29.40 -15.95 22.17
CA PHE A 189 28.15 -15.22 22.41
C PHE A 189 27.31 -15.15 21.13
N GLN A 190 26.00 -15.12 21.28
CA GLN A 190 25.06 -15.01 20.13
C GLN A 190 24.22 -13.76 20.25
N GLY A 191 24.08 -13.04 19.12
CA GLY A 191 23.11 -11.95 18.99
C GLY A 191 23.53 -10.65 19.65
N LYS A 192 22.63 -10.05 20.44
CA LYS A 192 22.74 -8.69 21.00
C LYS A 192 23.93 -8.49 21.94
N ASP A 193 24.47 -9.57 22.50
CA ASP A 193 25.58 -9.50 23.43
C ASP A 193 26.88 -9.10 22.73
N CYS A 194 26.93 -9.13 21.41
CA CYS A 194 28.08 -8.76 20.60
C CYS A 194 28.27 -7.25 20.41
N GLU A 195 27.25 -6.44 20.63
CA GLU A 195 27.31 -4.98 20.46
C GLU A 195 27.74 -4.24 21.74
N MET A 196 27.81 -4.94 22.86
CA MET A 196 28.17 -4.37 24.17
C MET A 196 29.65 -4.63 24.57
N ILE A 197 30.47 -5.19 23.69
CA ILE A 197 31.87 -5.44 23.87
C ILE A 197 32.70 -4.73 22.80
#